data_a32e213ee5518b04f612f542b0932469
#
_entry.id   a32e213ee5518b04f612f542b0932469
#
_cell.length_a   1.000
_cell.length_b   1.000
_cell.length_c   1.000
_cell.angle_alpha   90.00
_cell.angle_beta   90.00
_cell.angle_gamma   90.00
#
_symmetry.space_group_name_H-M   'P 1'
#
loop_
_entity.id
_entity.type
_entity.pdbx_description
1 polymer ?
#
loop_
_entity_poly.entity_id
_entity_poly.type
_entity_poly.pdbx_seq_one_letter_code
_entity_poly.pdbx_strand_id
1 'polypeptide(L)'
;MEEYIVSARKYRPMTFDSVVGQAALTTTLKNAVKSGKLAHAYLFCGPRGVGKTTCARIFAKAINCEHPNEDGEACNDCESCRAFNEQRSFNIFELDAASNNGVDQIKTLMEQTRIPPQVGKYKVFIIDEVHMLSAAAFNAFLKTLEEPPSHVIFILATTEKHKILPTILSRCQIYDFERMTVSNTINHLKMVAEKEGIKYEEQALAVIAEKADGGMRDALSIFDQAASFCQGDITYQKVIEDLNVLDSDNYFRIVDLALENKVSEIMLVLDGILNKGFDGGNMIQGLAQHVRNVMMAKDPQTLPLLETSDEQKAKYLAQAQKAPTPFLYKALKIMNNCDVQYRQSSNKRLLVELTLIQVGQITQPEDQDVPSVGRTPHRLKSLFQKIVAQLKPAAQGAGAGQDGSSNTPIAAATVSPTPNSQTTQSQQPQEQPVKATATSVKNVNLRGIGMSFSNLKKNEERAQRTFNPIDKLKEEHTPASDAQDMNHSFTQEQVEGLWINMCMRMQNIKELIGLANRMKAVTPTITNFPNIEVVVDNQLLLNDILNIKNRIRPTFVQGLRNNQIQIDYRIAKADEIKKILSKREVFDNIMDSNPAFKKMVSVFNLALT
;
A
#
# COMPACT_ATOMS: atom_id res chain seq x y z
N MET A 1 30.58 -35.32 5.53
CA MET A 1 30.11 -33.96 5.76
C MET A 1 28.58 -34.04 5.79
N GLU A 2 27.96 -33.79 6.92
CA GLU A 2 26.51 -33.69 6.97
C GLU A 2 26.11 -32.47 6.12
N GLU A 3 25.19 -32.69 5.20
CA GLU A 3 24.69 -31.65 4.32
C GLU A 3 23.86 -30.67 5.18
N TYR A 4 24.23 -29.39 5.22
CA TYR A 4 23.49 -28.37 5.99
C TYR A 4 22.08 -28.25 5.44
N ILE A 5 21.08 -28.56 6.25
CA ILE A 5 19.66 -28.42 5.92
C ILE A 5 19.09 -27.24 6.71
N VAL A 6 18.55 -26.27 6.01
CA VAL A 6 17.88 -25.08 6.61
C VAL A 6 16.76 -25.51 7.56
N SER A 7 16.66 -24.88 8.73
CA SER A 7 15.70 -25.25 9.80
C SER A 7 14.26 -25.24 9.31
N ALA A 8 13.87 -24.33 8.44
CA ALA A 8 12.55 -24.29 7.81
C ALA A 8 12.20 -25.58 7.04
N ARG A 9 13.19 -26.36 6.57
CA ARG A 9 13.02 -27.66 5.93
C ARG A 9 13.17 -28.81 6.91
N LYS A 10 14.17 -28.77 7.79
CA LYS A 10 14.49 -29.79 8.79
C LYS A 10 13.35 -29.97 9.80
N TYR A 11 12.77 -28.87 10.27
CA TYR A 11 11.68 -28.86 11.27
C TYR A 11 10.29 -28.70 10.64
N ARG A 12 10.14 -29.02 9.35
CA ARG A 12 8.83 -29.01 8.70
C ARG A 12 7.94 -30.07 9.35
N PRO A 13 6.74 -29.72 9.86
CA PRO A 13 5.82 -30.68 10.48
C PRO A 13 5.51 -31.85 9.57
N MET A 14 5.51 -33.06 10.14
CA MET A 14 5.21 -34.32 9.44
C MET A 14 3.88 -34.93 9.87
N THR A 15 3.30 -34.45 10.98
CA THR A 15 2.05 -34.89 11.58
C THR A 15 1.18 -33.67 11.90
N PHE A 16 -0.14 -33.84 12.02
CA PHE A 16 -1.05 -32.74 12.39
C PHE A 16 -0.74 -32.21 13.80
N ASP A 17 -0.35 -33.06 14.73
CA ASP A 17 0.01 -32.67 16.10
C ASP A 17 1.26 -31.79 16.18
N SER A 18 2.18 -31.94 15.22
CA SER A 18 3.37 -31.12 15.13
C SER A 18 3.14 -29.75 14.49
N VAL A 19 1.92 -29.48 13.98
CA VAL A 19 1.57 -28.17 13.39
C VAL A 19 1.24 -27.20 14.50
N VAL A 20 2.03 -26.17 14.66
CA VAL A 20 1.88 -25.15 15.70
C VAL A 20 0.80 -24.14 15.31
N GLY A 21 -0.02 -23.69 16.27
CA GLY A 21 -0.93 -22.54 16.14
C GLY A 21 -2.19 -22.79 15.30
N GLN A 22 -2.45 -24.02 14.81
CA GLN A 22 -3.60 -24.34 13.95
C GLN A 22 -4.47 -25.49 14.52
N ALA A 23 -4.60 -25.58 15.84
CA ALA A 23 -5.22 -26.74 16.53
C ALA A 23 -6.66 -27.03 16.09
N ALA A 24 -7.51 -26.01 15.94
CA ALA A 24 -8.91 -26.20 15.52
C ALA A 24 -9.01 -26.76 14.08
N LEU A 25 -8.15 -26.25 13.19
CA LEU A 25 -8.10 -26.66 11.80
C LEU A 25 -7.58 -28.10 11.67
N THR A 26 -6.46 -28.43 12.33
CA THR A 26 -5.88 -29.78 12.30
C THR A 26 -6.84 -30.81 12.90
N THR A 27 -7.57 -30.47 13.98
CA THR A 27 -8.61 -31.33 14.55
C THR A 27 -9.74 -31.60 13.55
N THR A 28 -10.16 -30.58 12.81
CA THR A 28 -11.21 -30.75 11.78
C THR A 28 -10.75 -31.66 10.64
N LEU A 29 -9.51 -31.51 10.18
CA LEU A 29 -8.94 -32.38 9.15
C LEU A 29 -8.76 -33.82 9.64
N LYS A 30 -8.30 -34.02 10.89
CA LYS A 30 -8.25 -35.35 11.52
C LYS A 30 -9.62 -36.02 11.56
N ASN A 31 -10.65 -35.29 11.95
CA ASN A 31 -12.01 -35.81 11.99
C ASN A 31 -12.54 -36.18 10.61
N ALA A 32 -12.18 -35.44 9.55
CA ALA A 32 -12.52 -35.78 8.17
C ALA A 32 -11.87 -37.12 7.74
N VAL A 33 -10.59 -37.32 8.11
CA VAL A 33 -9.88 -38.59 7.84
C VAL A 33 -10.53 -39.76 8.60
N LYS A 34 -10.79 -39.60 9.92
CA LYS A 34 -11.45 -40.64 10.77
C LYS A 34 -12.80 -41.06 10.26
N SER A 35 -13.64 -40.09 9.89
CA SER A 35 -15.00 -40.35 9.43
C SER A 35 -15.07 -40.85 8.00
N GLY A 36 -13.99 -40.73 7.22
CA GLY A 36 -13.96 -41.04 5.80
C GLY A 36 -14.84 -40.11 4.94
N LYS A 37 -15.37 -39.03 5.53
CA LYS A 37 -16.19 -38.03 4.83
C LYS A 37 -15.29 -36.95 4.27
N LEU A 38 -14.77 -37.20 3.07
CA LEU A 38 -13.85 -36.30 2.38
C LEU A 38 -14.58 -35.53 1.29
N ALA A 39 -14.34 -34.21 1.23
CA ALA A 39 -14.73 -33.38 0.10
C ALA A 39 -13.79 -33.63 -1.08
N HIS A 40 -14.29 -33.42 -2.30
CA HIS A 40 -13.45 -33.52 -3.50
C HIS A 40 -12.50 -32.35 -3.71
N ALA A 41 -12.74 -31.21 -3.05
CA ALA A 41 -11.89 -30.04 -3.15
C ALA A 41 -11.81 -29.28 -1.82
N TYR A 42 -10.61 -28.89 -1.47
CA TYR A 42 -10.24 -28.11 -0.29
C TYR A 42 -9.53 -26.83 -0.73
N LEU A 43 -9.79 -25.73 -0.04
CA LEU A 43 -9.09 -24.46 -0.26
C LEU A 43 -8.50 -23.96 1.06
N PHE A 44 -7.18 -23.95 1.15
CA PHE A 44 -6.41 -23.46 2.30
C PHE A 44 -6.00 -22.02 2.06
N CYS A 45 -6.58 -21.11 2.81
CA CYS A 45 -6.36 -19.67 2.70
C CYS A 45 -5.56 -19.16 3.90
N GLY A 46 -4.73 -18.15 3.73
CA GLY A 46 -4.05 -17.48 4.84
C GLY A 46 -2.67 -16.94 4.47
N PRO A 47 -2.02 -16.20 5.38
CA PRO A 47 -0.73 -15.57 5.13
C PRO A 47 0.36 -16.55 4.70
N ARG A 48 1.47 -16.01 4.20
CA ARG A 48 2.64 -16.81 3.86
C ARG A 48 3.27 -17.41 5.14
N GLY A 49 3.85 -18.59 5.03
CA GLY A 49 4.64 -19.19 6.13
C GLY A 49 3.85 -19.84 7.27
N VAL A 50 2.48 -19.79 7.27
CA VAL A 50 1.62 -20.33 8.36
C VAL A 50 1.37 -21.83 8.28
N GLY A 51 1.93 -22.54 7.29
CA GLY A 51 1.84 -24.00 7.21
C GLY A 51 0.79 -24.57 6.24
N LYS A 52 0.16 -23.77 5.34
CA LYS A 52 -0.85 -24.22 4.36
C LYS A 52 -0.40 -25.45 3.57
N THR A 53 0.71 -25.34 2.83
CA THR A 53 1.25 -26.43 2.00
C THR A 53 1.73 -27.60 2.86
N THR A 54 2.21 -27.35 4.08
CA THR A 54 2.58 -28.41 5.03
C THR A 54 1.36 -29.19 5.48
N CYS A 55 0.27 -28.55 5.89
CA CYS A 55 -0.98 -29.21 6.23
C CYS A 55 -1.59 -29.95 5.03
N ALA A 56 -1.48 -29.38 3.82
CA ALA A 56 -1.92 -30.05 2.59
C ALA A 56 -1.19 -31.38 2.37
N ARG A 57 0.13 -31.41 2.58
CA ARG A 57 0.97 -32.61 2.46
C ARG A 57 0.65 -33.64 3.54
N ILE A 58 0.47 -33.20 4.79
CA ILE A 58 0.10 -34.08 5.92
C ILE A 58 -1.29 -34.70 5.64
N PHE A 59 -2.24 -33.90 5.21
CA PHE A 59 -3.58 -34.34 4.89
C PHE A 59 -3.60 -35.33 3.70
N ALA A 60 -2.91 -35.00 2.61
CA ALA A 60 -2.78 -35.88 1.45
C ALA A 60 -2.17 -37.25 1.81
N LYS A 61 -1.17 -37.26 2.72
CA LYS A 61 -0.57 -38.48 3.24
C LYS A 61 -1.56 -39.28 4.11
N ALA A 62 -2.28 -38.58 5.01
CA ALA A 62 -3.22 -39.23 5.94
C ALA A 62 -4.40 -39.90 5.22
N ILE A 63 -4.98 -39.27 4.19
CA ILE A 63 -6.11 -39.83 3.42
C ILE A 63 -5.72 -41.03 2.54
N ASN A 64 -4.43 -41.11 2.14
CA ASN A 64 -3.89 -42.23 1.37
C ASN A 64 -3.21 -43.30 2.24
N CYS A 65 -3.17 -43.12 3.56
CA CYS A 65 -2.63 -44.10 4.47
C CYS A 65 -3.53 -45.36 4.51
N GLU A 66 -2.93 -46.54 4.42
CA GLU A 66 -3.65 -47.82 4.49
C GLU A 66 -4.14 -48.13 5.91
N HIS A 67 -3.35 -47.74 6.90
CA HIS A 67 -3.58 -48.00 8.32
C HIS A 67 -3.44 -46.69 9.13
N PRO A 68 -4.38 -45.73 9.00
CA PRO A 68 -4.32 -44.52 9.82
C PRO A 68 -4.51 -44.88 11.31
N ASN A 69 -3.82 -44.16 12.18
CA ASN A 69 -3.95 -44.33 13.62
C ASN A 69 -5.37 -43.95 14.11
N GLU A 70 -5.74 -44.33 15.33
CA GLU A 70 -7.02 -43.95 15.95
C GLU A 70 -7.27 -42.45 15.94
N ASP A 71 -6.20 -41.65 15.93
CA ASP A 71 -6.25 -40.19 15.86
C ASP A 71 -6.39 -39.60 14.44
N GLY A 72 -6.44 -40.43 13.40
CA GLY A 72 -6.52 -39.99 12.01
C GLY A 72 -5.17 -39.51 11.46
N GLU A 73 -4.07 -39.84 12.10
CA GLU A 73 -2.71 -39.58 11.62
C GLU A 73 -2.23 -40.73 10.70
N ALA A 74 -1.34 -40.40 9.78
CA ALA A 74 -0.71 -41.40 8.93
C ALA A 74 0.24 -42.31 9.74
N CYS A 75 0.23 -43.61 9.47
CA CYS A 75 1.07 -44.59 10.19
C CYS A 75 2.59 -44.42 9.93
N ASN A 76 3.00 -43.72 8.87
CA ASN A 76 4.38 -43.54 8.41
C ASN A 76 5.14 -44.83 7.97
N ASP A 77 4.50 -45.98 7.99
CA ASP A 77 5.14 -47.29 7.76
C ASP A 77 4.56 -48.06 6.56
N CYS A 78 3.33 -47.86 6.14
CA CYS A 78 2.74 -48.49 4.97
C CYS A 78 3.45 -48.04 3.67
N GLU A 79 3.24 -48.79 2.59
CA GLU A 79 3.85 -48.52 1.28
C GLU A 79 3.54 -47.10 0.79
N SER A 80 2.30 -46.64 0.89
CA SER A 80 1.88 -45.29 0.52
C SER A 80 2.61 -44.22 1.33
N CYS A 81 2.78 -44.41 2.65
CA CYS A 81 3.48 -43.47 3.52
C CYS A 81 4.98 -43.42 3.23
N ARG A 82 5.63 -44.55 3.00
CA ARG A 82 7.07 -44.64 2.66
C ARG A 82 7.32 -43.97 1.30
N ALA A 83 6.51 -44.30 0.28
CA ALA A 83 6.64 -43.69 -1.04
C ALA A 83 6.49 -42.16 -0.98
N PHE A 84 5.58 -41.65 -0.16
CA PHE A 84 5.42 -40.20 0.04
C PHE A 84 6.61 -39.57 0.76
N ASN A 85 7.11 -40.20 1.83
CA ASN A 85 8.26 -39.69 2.59
C ASN A 85 9.53 -39.60 1.72
N GLU A 86 9.70 -40.55 0.80
CA GLU A 86 10.81 -40.64 -0.16
C GLU A 86 10.55 -39.79 -1.43
N GLN A 87 9.44 -39.04 -1.50
CA GLN A 87 9.06 -38.21 -2.64
C GLN A 87 8.88 -39.03 -3.95
N ARG A 88 8.50 -40.28 -3.85
CA ARG A 88 8.26 -41.20 -4.97
C ARG A 88 6.79 -41.58 -5.14
N SER A 89 5.88 -40.85 -4.51
CA SER A 89 4.45 -41.14 -4.63
C SER A 89 3.92 -40.81 -6.02
N PHE A 90 3.27 -41.75 -6.67
CA PHE A 90 2.56 -41.55 -7.94
C PHE A 90 1.12 -41.06 -7.75
N ASN A 91 0.66 -40.92 -6.51
CA ASN A 91 -0.71 -40.54 -6.18
C ASN A 91 -0.85 -39.13 -5.64
N ILE A 92 0.25 -38.49 -5.20
CA ILE A 92 0.24 -37.16 -4.66
C ILE A 92 1.11 -36.27 -5.54
N PHE A 93 0.45 -35.33 -6.22
CA PHE A 93 1.08 -34.37 -7.13
C PHE A 93 1.08 -32.99 -6.48
N GLU A 94 2.23 -32.35 -6.47
CA GLU A 94 2.39 -30.99 -5.95
C GLU A 94 2.81 -30.06 -7.09
N LEU A 95 2.04 -29.01 -7.32
CA LEU A 95 2.26 -27.99 -8.34
C LEU A 95 2.29 -26.61 -7.66
N ASP A 96 3.34 -25.85 -7.91
CA ASP A 96 3.39 -24.43 -7.59
C ASP A 96 2.88 -23.62 -8.79
N ALA A 97 1.74 -22.95 -8.62
CA ALA A 97 1.13 -22.15 -9.68
C ALA A 97 1.92 -20.87 -9.98
N ALA A 98 2.80 -20.40 -9.09
CA ALA A 98 3.67 -19.26 -9.38
C ALA A 98 4.68 -19.60 -10.48
N SER A 99 5.21 -20.84 -10.47
CA SER A 99 6.16 -21.33 -11.47
C SER A 99 5.47 -21.99 -12.67
N ASN A 100 4.22 -22.48 -12.51
CA ASN A 100 3.47 -23.27 -13.48
C ASN A 100 2.06 -22.71 -13.69
N ASN A 101 1.92 -21.51 -14.25
CA ASN A 101 0.64 -20.81 -14.41
C ASN A 101 -0.02 -20.97 -15.79
N GLY A 102 0.61 -21.72 -16.69
CA GLY A 102 0.16 -21.92 -18.07
C GLY A 102 -1.01 -22.88 -18.21
N VAL A 103 -1.79 -22.70 -19.27
CA VAL A 103 -2.95 -23.54 -19.57
C VAL A 103 -2.55 -24.99 -19.87
N ASP A 104 -1.42 -25.18 -20.55
CA ASP A 104 -1.00 -26.50 -21.01
C ASP A 104 -0.52 -27.37 -19.84
N GLN A 105 0.16 -26.76 -18.84
CA GLN A 105 0.53 -27.46 -17.60
C GLN A 105 -0.70 -27.93 -16.83
N ILE A 106 -1.72 -27.09 -16.72
CA ILE A 106 -2.98 -27.46 -16.07
C ILE A 106 -3.72 -28.52 -16.86
N LYS A 107 -3.73 -28.47 -18.20
CA LYS A 107 -4.33 -29.54 -19.03
C LYS A 107 -3.63 -30.87 -18.80
N THR A 108 -2.30 -30.90 -18.81
CA THR A 108 -1.53 -32.11 -18.53
C THR A 108 -1.83 -32.65 -17.14
N LEU A 109 -1.96 -31.77 -16.12
CA LEU A 109 -2.35 -32.16 -14.78
C LEU A 109 -3.77 -32.76 -14.78
N MET A 110 -4.72 -32.16 -15.52
CA MET A 110 -6.09 -32.67 -15.61
C MET A 110 -6.18 -34.02 -16.34
N GLU A 111 -5.30 -34.30 -17.30
CA GLU A 111 -5.19 -35.62 -17.93
C GLU A 111 -4.78 -36.71 -16.92
N GLN A 112 -3.89 -36.34 -15.98
CA GLN A 112 -3.49 -37.23 -14.89
C GLN A 112 -4.65 -37.59 -13.95
N THR A 113 -5.70 -36.76 -13.85
CA THR A 113 -6.86 -37.05 -12.99
C THR A 113 -7.68 -38.25 -13.50
N ARG A 114 -7.58 -38.58 -14.79
CA ARG A 114 -8.32 -39.72 -15.40
C ARG A 114 -7.72 -41.07 -15.06
N ILE A 115 -6.45 -41.09 -14.63
CA ILE A 115 -5.75 -42.35 -14.30
C ILE A 115 -6.02 -42.68 -12.83
N PRO A 116 -6.58 -43.83 -12.50
CA PRO A 116 -6.82 -44.20 -11.11
C PRO A 116 -5.54 -44.40 -10.32
N PRO A 117 -5.57 -44.30 -8.96
CA PRO A 117 -4.40 -44.51 -8.11
C PRO A 117 -3.92 -45.98 -8.22
N GLN A 118 -2.60 -46.18 -8.15
CA GLN A 118 -1.99 -47.52 -8.18
C GLN A 118 -1.91 -48.13 -6.78
N VAL A 119 -1.57 -47.30 -5.78
CA VAL A 119 -1.43 -47.67 -4.36
C VAL A 119 -2.18 -46.62 -3.53
N GLY A 120 -3.03 -47.03 -2.59
CA GLY A 120 -3.85 -46.11 -1.80
C GLY A 120 -5.23 -45.86 -2.44
N LYS A 121 -6.02 -44.96 -1.82
CA LYS A 121 -7.43 -44.75 -2.16
C LYS A 121 -7.68 -43.61 -3.13
N TYR A 122 -6.87 -42.53 -3.03
CA TYR A 122 -7.13 -41.28 -3.72
C TYR A 122 -5.90 -40.77 -4.50
N LYS A 123 -6.16 -40.07 -5.58
CA LYS A 123 -5.17 -39.28 -6.30
C LYS A 123 -5.32 -37.84 -5.89
N VAL A 124 -4.30 -37.27 -5.26
CA VAL A 124 -4.36 -35.95 -4.62
C VAL A 124 -3.52 -34.96 -5.41
N PHE A 125 -4.13 -33.84 -5.73
CA PHE A 125 -3.47 -32.74 -6.43
C PHE A 125 -3.39 -31.53 -5.50
N ILE A 126 -2.18 -31.19 -5.07
CA ILE A 126 -1.88 -30.00 -4.26
C ILE A 126 -1.44 -28.90 -5.22
N ILE A 127 -2.19 -27.80 -5.28
CA ILE A 127 -1.87 -26.65 -6.10
C ILE A 127 -1.61 -25.47 -5.16
N ASP A 128 -0.33 -25.10 -5.03
CA ASP A 128 0.08 -23.98 -4.19
C ASP A 128 0.02 -22.66 -4.97
N GLU A 129 -0.22 -21.57 -4.26
CA GLU A 129 -0.43 -20.21 -4.77
C GLU A 129 -1.39 -20.15 -5.97
N VAL A 130 -2.50 -20.88 -5.85
CA VAL A 130 -3.47 -21.07 -6.93
C VAL A 130 -4.00 -19.77 -7.55
N HIS A 131 -3.96 -18.65 -6.82
CA HIS A 131 -4.32 -17.32 -7.32
C HIS A 131 -3.38 -16.81 -8.45
N MET A 132 -2.22 -17.43 -8.64
CA MET A 132 -1.27 -17.10 -9.70
C MET A 132 -1.61 -17.74 -11.05
N LEU A 133 -2.57 -18.68 -11.10
CA LEU A 133 -3.02 -19.26 -12.35
C LEU A 133 -3.63 -18.23 -13.30
N SER A 134 -3.35 -18.35 -14.58
CA SER A 134 -3.98 -17.53 -15.60
C SER A 134 -5.50 -17.77 -15.66
N ALA A 135 -6.28 -16.77 -16.11
CA ALA A 135 -7.73 -16.91 -16.24
C ALA A 135 -8.13 -18.09 -17.15
N ALA A 136 -7.34 -18.37 -18.19
CA ALA A 136 -7.58 -19.50 -19.08
C ALA A 136 -7.27 -20.86 -18.39
N ALA A 137 -6.23 -20.92 -17.54
CA ALA A 137 -5.90 -22.09 -16.73
C ALA A 137 -6.98 -22.35 -15.68
N PHE A 138 -7.52 -21.31 -15.02
CA PHE A 138 -8.66 -21.43 -14.12
C PHE A 138 -9.89 -22.02 -14.82
N ASN A 139 -10.23 -21.54 -16.01
CA ASN A 139 -11.38 -22.03 -16.76
C ASN A 139 -11.21 -23.50 -17.18
N ALA A 140 -9.99 -23.93 -17.54
CA ALA A 140 -9.70 -25.32 -17.82
C ALA A 140 -9.85 -26.22 -16.58
N PHE A 141 -9.47 -25.70 -15.41
CA PHE A 141 -9.57 -26.38 -14.13
C PHE A 141 -11.01 -26.50 -13.63
N LEU A 142 -11.85 -25.47 -13.82
CA LEU A 142 -13.25 -25.44 -13.35
C LEU A 142 -14.06 -26.65 -13.82
N LYS A 143 -13.87 -27.09 -15.06
CA LYS A 143 -14.60 -28.25 -15.62
C LYS A 143 -14.35 -29.52 -14.80
N THR A 144 -13.11 -29.78 -14.40
CA THR A 144 -12.76 -30.95 -13.60
C THR A 144 -13.16 -30.78 -12.13
N LEU A 145 -13.23 -29.53 -11.64
CA LEU A 145 -13.66 -29.24 -10.28
C LEU A 145 -15.20 -29.39 -10.12
N GLU A 146 -15.97 -29.20 -11.20
CA GLU A 146 -17.43 -29.40 -11.22
C GLU A 146 -17.81 -30.87 -11.21
N GLU A 147 -17.11 -31.68 -12.00
CA GLU A 147 -17.35 -33.12 -12.13
C GLU A 147 -16.05 -33.90 -11.90
N PRO A 148 -15.53 -33.92 -10.66
CA PRO A 148 -14.27 -34.61 -10.36
C PRO A 148 -14.49 -36.12 -10.36
N PRO A 149 -13.52 -36.92 -10.86
CA PRO A 149 -13.54 -38.35 -10.68
C PRO A 149 -13.56 -38.72 -9.19
N SER A 150 -14.29 -39.77 -8.80
CA SER A 150 -14.50 -40.17 -7.40
C SER A 150 -13.20 -40.45 -6.60
N HIS A 151 -12.13 -40.77 -7.30
CA HIS A 151 -10.81 -41.04 -6.73
C HIS A 151 -9.90 -39.83 -6.66
N VAL A 152 -10.38 -38.63 -7.06
CA VAL A 152 -9.56 -37.39 -7.12
C VAL A 152 -9.93 -36.46 -6.01
N ILE A 153 -8.91 -35.91 -5.33
CA ILE A 153 -9.05 -34.86 -4.34
C ILE A 153 -8.11 -33.71 -4.71
N PHE A 154 -8.66 -32.50 -4.74
CA PHE A 154 -7.90 -31.27 -4.94
C PHE A 154 -7.67 -30.55 -3.61
N ILE A 155 -6.44 -30.13 -3.36
CA ILE A 155 -6.07 -29.27 -2.22
C ILE A 155 -5.42 -28.02 -2.79
N LEU A 156 -6.16 -26.93 -2.80
CA LEU A 156 -5.73 -25.64 -3.29
C LEU A 156 -5.19 -24.81 -2.14
N ALA A 157 -4.05 -24.14 -2.30
CA ALA A 157 -3.53 -23.23 -1.29
C ALA A 157 -3.35 -21.82 -1.89
N THR A 158 -3.64 -20.78 -1.11
CA THR A 158 -3.51 -19.40 -1.55
C THR A 158 -3.18 -18.47 -0.40
N THR A 159 -2.36 -17.46 -0.68
CA THR A 159 -2.15 -16.33 0.23
C THR A 159 -3.20 -15.23 0.03
N GLU A 160 -3.90 -15.21 -1.10
CA GLU A 160 -4.83 -14.15 -1.49
C GLU A 160 -6.23 -14.70 -1.85
N LYS A 161 -7.04 -14.97 -0.82
CA LYS A 161 -8.41 -15.49 -0.97
C LYS A 161 -9.29 -14.60 -1.87
N HIS A 162 -9.10 -13.29 -1.81
CA HIS A 162 -9.90 -12.32 -2.57
C HIS A 162 -9.65 -12.37 -4.09
N LYS A 163 -8.54 -12.96 -4.54
CA LYS A 163 -8.24 -13.17 -5.97
C LYS A 163 -8.85 -14.47 -6.53
N ILE A 164 -9.37 -15.33 -5.67
CA ILE A 164 -9.99 -16.59 -6.10
C ILE A 164 -11.41 -16.33 -6.61
N LEU A 165 -11.73 -16.94 -7.75
CA LEU A 165 -13.04 -16.80 -8.37
C LEU A 165 -14.15 -17.35 -7.46
N PRO A 166 -15.31 -16.67 -7.33
CA PRO A 166 -16.46 -17.17 -6.55
C PRO A 166 -16.94 -18.57 -6.98
N THR A 167 -16.77 -18.89 -8.26
CA THR A 167 -17.09 -20.21 -8.83
C THR A 167 -16.26 -21.34 -8.23
N ILE A 168 -15.01 -21.08 -7.84
CA ILE A 168 -14.13 -22.03 -7.14
C ILE A 168 -14.49 -22.08 -5.66
N LEU A 169 -14.67 -20.89 -5.02
CA LEU A 169 -15.02 -20.80 -3.61
C LEU A 169 -16.27 -21.61 -3.26
N SER A 170 -17.28 -21.60 -4.13
CA SER A 170 -18.54 -22.34 -3.93
C SER A 170 -18.41 -23.86 -4.04
N ARG A 171 -17.30 -24.38 -4.59
CA ARG A 171 -17.05 -25.81 -4.81
C ARG A 171 -16.00 -26.41 -3.90
N CYS A 172 -15.34 -25.56 -3.11
CA CYS A 172 -14.28 -25.98 -2.19
C CYS A 172 -14.75 -25.89 -0.74
N GLN A 173 -14.30 -26.82 0.09
CA GLN A 173 -14.34 -26.66 1.53
C GLN A 173 -13.20 -25.73 1.95
N ILE A 174 -13.54 -24.57 2.54
CA ILE A 174 -12.58 -23.50 2.83
C ILE A 174 -12.07 -23.65 4.25
N TYR A 175 -10.74 -23.53 4.40
CA TYR A 175 -10.02 -23.51 5.67
C TYR A 175 -9.16 -22.25 5.74
N ASP A 176 -9.45 -21.37 6.69
CA ASP A 176 -8.71 -20.14 6.89
C ASP A 176 -7.63 -20.37 7.95
N PHE A 177 -6.36 -20.25 7.56
CA PHE A 177 -5.19 -20.35 8.41
C PHE A 177 -4.90 -18.99 9.03
N GLU A 178 -4.74 -18.97 10.34
CA GLU A 178 -4.45 -17.76 11.09
C GLU A 178 -2.94 -17.53 11.20
N ARG A 179 -2.54 -16.28 11.49
CA ARG A 179 -1.17 -15.96 11.87
C ARG A 179 -0.84 -16.61 13.20
N MET A 180 0.40 -17.06 13.34
CA MET A 180 0.87 -17.58 14.61
C MET A 180 1.08 -16.45 15.61
N THR A 181 0.72 -16.68 16.86
CA THR A 181 1.02 -15.73 17.93
C THR A 181 2.51 -15.70 18.21
N VAL A 182 3.00 -14.54 18.67
CA VAL A 182 4.42 -14.36 19.06
C VAL A 182 4.83 -15.42 20.09
N SER A 183 3.97 -15.71 21.07
CA SER A 183 4.24 -16.73 22.10
C SER A 183 4.42 -18.12 21.51
N ASN A 184 3.55 -18.56 20.60
CA ASN A 184 3.68 -19.86 19.94
C ASN A 184 4.96 -19.95 19.11
N THR A 185 5.32 -18.87 18.43
CA THR A 185 6.55 -18.79 17.65
C THR A 185 7.78 -18.89 18.54
N ILE A 186 7.83 -18.14 19.65
CA ILE A 186 8.94 -18.20 20.62
C ILE A 186 9.09 -19.61 21.18
N ASN A 187 7.99 -20.26 21.59
CA ASN A 187 8.04 -21.61 22.15
C ASN A 187 8.58 -22.64 21.12
N HIS A 188 8.21 -22.48 19.86
CA HIS A 188 8.72 -23.33 18.81
C HIS A 188 10.21 -23.08 18.53
N LEU A 189 10.64 -21.81 18.51
CA LEU A 189 12.06 -21.44 18.34
C LEU A 189 12.91 -21.94 19.51
N LYS A 190 12.42 -21.90 20.75
CA LYS A 190 13.09 -22.49 21.93
C LYS A 190 13.33 -23.98 21.71
N MET A 191 12.30 -24.73 21.32
CA MET A 191 12.41 -26.17 21.04
C MET A 191 13.44 -26.47 19.93
N VAL A 192 13.48 -25.63 18.89
CA VAL A 192 14.46 -25.77 17.80
C VAL A 192 15.87 -25.47 18.31
N ALA A 193 16.06 -24.37 19.06
CA ALA A 193 17.35 -23.98 19.64
C ALA A 193 17.91 -25.06 20.57
N GLU A 194 17.06 -25.66 21.42
CA GLU A 194 17.45 -26.76 22.30
C GLU A 194 17.89 -28.02 21.52
N LYS A 195 17.17 -28.34 20.43
CA LYS A 195 17.54 -29.49 19.56
C LYS A 195 18.83 -29.27 18.79
N GLU A 196 19.12 -28.03 18.40
CA GLU A 196 20.36 -27.67 17.69
C GLU A 196 21.52 -27.35 18.66
N GLY A 197 21.27 -27.30 19.98
CA GLY A 197 22.28 -26.96 20.98
C GLY A 197 22.76 -25.51 20.92
N ILE A 198 21.88 -24.60 20.42
CA ILE A 198 22.14 -23.17 20.27
C ILE A 198 21.74 -22.46 21.58
N LYS A 199 22.63 -21.62 22.12
CA LYS A 199 22.32 -20.76 23.25
C LYS A 199 21.51 -19.55 22.78
N TYR A 200 20.54 -19.14 23.59
CA TYR A 200 19.65 -18.03 23.22
C TYR A 200 19.22 -17.21 24.41
N GLU A 201 18.96 -15.94 24.18
CA GLU A 201 18.19 -15.06 25.05
C GLU A 201 16.73 -15.02 24.61
N GLU A 202 15.79 -15.09 25.55
CA GLU A 202 14.36 -15.08 25.21
C GLU A 202 13.93 -13.78 24.50
N GLN A 203 14.52 -12.65 24.88
CA GLN A 203 14.31 -11.36 24.23
C GLN A 203 14.76 -11.36 22.75
N ALA A 204 15.83 -12.07 22.43
CA ALA A 204 16.30 -12.24 21.06
C ALA A 204 15.29 -13.03 20.21
N LEU A 205 14.76 -14.13 20.78
CA LEU A 205 13.73 -14.93 20.10
C LEU A 205 12.42 -14.14 19.91
N ALA A 206 12.08 -13.24 20.83
CA ALA A 206 10.93 -12.37 20.69
C ALA A 206 11.08 -11.42 19.50
N VAL A 207 12.25 -10.81 19.31
CA VAL A 207 12.55 -9.96 18.14
C VAL A 207 12.40 -10.75 16.83
N ILE A 208 12.92 -11.98 16.79
CA ILE A 208 12.79 -12.87 15.61
C ILE A 208 11.31 -13.16 15.33
N ALA A 209 10.53 -13.49 16.37
CA ALA A 209 9.12 -13.81 16.25
C ALA A 209 8.28 -12.60 15.77
N GLU A 210 8.55 -11.40 16.29
CA GLU A 210 7.92 -10.15 15.84
C GLU A 210 8.25 -9.85 14.37
N LYS A 211 9.53 -10.01 13.98
CA LYS A 211 9.99 -9.78 12.61
C LYS A 211 9.37 -10.75 11.60
N ALA A 212 9.06 -11.97 12.01
CA ALA A 212 8.46 -13.01 11.18
C ALA A 212 6.96 -12.79 10.92
N ASP A 213 6.32 -11.84 11.60
CA ASP A 213 4.92 -11.43 11.39
C ASP A 213 3.95 -12.64 11.34
N GLY A 214 4.12 -13.61 12.24
CA GLY A 214 3.28 -14.80 12.38
C GLY A 214 3.52 -15.89 11.34
N GLY A 215 4.58 -15.82 10.53
CA GLY A 215 5.00 -16.85 9.58
C GLY A 215 6.08 -17.76 10.19
N MET A 216 5.79 -19.01 10.53
CA MET A 216 6.78 -19.94 11.11
C MET A 216 7.95 -20.23 10.17
N ARG A 217 7.70 -20.32 8.85
CA ARG A 217 8.76 -20.53 7.86
C ARG A 217 9.76 -19.37 7.86
N ASP A 218 9.24 -18.15 7.93
CA ASP A 218 10.05 -16.93 7.94
C ASP A 218 10.77 -16.81 9.28
N ALA A 219 10.12 -17.15 10.41
CA ALA A 219 10.75 -17.20 11.74
C ALA A 219 11.95 -18.15 11.79
N LEU A 220 11.80 -19.36 11.26
CA LEU A 220 12.91 -20.34 11.20
C LEU A 220 14.03 -19.89 10.28
N SER A 221 13.71 -19.21 9.17
CA SER A 221 14.73 -18.69 8.25
C SER A 221 15.53 -17.55 8.89
N ILE A 222 14.84 -16.64 9.61
CA ILE A 222 15.47 -15.55 10.37
C ILE A 222 16.30 -16.13 11.53
N PHE A 223 15.81 -17.18 12.19
CA PHE A 223 16.54 -17.88 13.25
C PHE A 223 17.85 -18.47 12.74
N ASP A 224 17.85 -19.15 11.58
CA ASP A 224 19.07 -19.71 10.97
C ASP A 224 20.06 -18.60 10.60
N GLN A 225 19.58 -17.46 10.08
CA GLN A 225 20.41 -16.31 9.79
C GLN A 225 21.06 -15.79 11.08
N ALA A 226 20.26 -15.55 12.12
CA ALA A 226 20.74 -15.06 13.41
C ALA A 226 21.71 -16.05 14.07
N ALA A 227 21.42 -17.36 14.03
CA ALA A 227 22.32 -18.40 14.57
C ALA A 227 23.67 -18.39 13.86
N SER A 228 23.68 -18.22 12.55
CA SER A 228 24.92 -18.13 11.75
C SER A 228 25.72 -16.87 12.08
N PHE A 229 25.04 -15.70 12.15
CA PHE A 229 25.67 -14.43 12.49
C PHE A 229 26.24 -14.42 13.92
N CYS A 230 25.47 -14.95 14.87
CA CYS A 230 25.84 -15.01 16.28
C CYS A 230 26.77 -16.16 16.64
N GLN A 231 27.18 -17.02 15.67
CA GLN A 231 28.05 -18.18 15.88
C GLN A 231 27.54 -19.14 16.98
N GLY A 232 26.20 -19.32 17.03
CA GLY A 232 25.55 -20.24 17.97
C GLY A 232 25.27 -19.67 19.36
N ASP A 233 25.47 -18.36 19.59
CA ASP A 233 25.12 -17.66 20.84
C ASP A 233 24.24 -16.47 20.52
N ILE A 234 22.93 -16.71 20.46
CA ILE A 234 21.92 -15.74 20.02
C ILE A 234 21.61 -14.79 21.16
N THR A 235 22.27 -13.63 21.18
CA THR A 235 22.02 -12.55 22.13
C THR A 235 21.16 -11.45 21.50
N TYR A 236 20.38 -10.73 22.34
CA TYR A 236 19.50 -9.66 21.89
C TYR A 236 20.22 -8.59 21.06
N GLN A 237 21.38 -8.15 21.54
CA GLN A 237 22.15 -7.10 20.87
C GLN A 237 22.62 -7.50 19.45
N LYS A 238 23.12 -8.73 19.30
CA LYS A 238 23.59 -9.24 18.00
C LYS A 238 22.42 -9.44 17.02
N VAL A 239 21.26 -9.90 17.51
CA VAL A 239 20.06 -10.09 16.67
C VAL A 239 19.53 -8.76 16.16
N ILE A 240 19.49 -7.71 16.98
CA ILE A 240 19.12 -6.36 16.54
C ILE A 240 20.06 -5.86 15.45
N GLU A 241 21.37 -6.08 15.60
CA GLU A 241 22.38 -5.69 14.62
C GLU A 241 22.21 -6.47 13.31
N ASP A 242 22.10 -7.81 13.35
CA ASP A 242 21.94 -8.68 12.17
C ASP A 242 20.65 -8.38 11.39
N LEU A 243 19.52 -8.26 12.10
CA LEU A 243 18.22 -8.00 11.47
C LEU A 243 17.99 -6.54 11.09
N ASN A 244 18.96 -5.67 11.39
CA ASN A 244 18.85 -4.23 11.20
C ASN A 244 17.52 -3.69 11.77
N VAL A 245 17.18 -4.15 12.99
CA VAL A 245 15.99 -3.71 13.74
C VAL A 245 16.40 -2.57 14.66
N LEU A 246 15.68 -1.48 14.60
CA LEU A 246 15.95 -0.37 15.50
C LEU A 246 15.51 -0.73 16.91
N ASP A 247 16.43 -0.59 17.87
CA ASP A 247 16.16 -0.83 19.29
C ASP A 247 14.96 0.00 19.77
N SER A 248 14.04 -0.64 20.47
CA SER A 248 12.84 -0.04 21.02
C SER A 248 13.13 1.19 21.90
N ASP A 249 14.24 1.21 22.61
CA ASP A 249 14.66 2.32 23.46
C ASP A 249 14.84 3.63 22.69
N ASN A 250 15.24 3.57 21.40
CA ASN A 250 15.29 4.76 20.54
C ASN A 250 13.90 5.36 20.29
N TYR A 251 12.88 4.54 20.14
CA TYR A 251 11.50 5.03 19.96
C TYR A 251 10.98 5.67 21.25
N PHE A 252 11.21 5.05 22.41
CA PHE A 252 10.88 5.64 23.70
C PHE A 252 11.54 7.01 23.84
N ARG A 253 12.83 7.12 23.53
CA ARG A 253 13.59 8.37 23.60
C ARG A 253 13.05 9.44 22.67
N ILE A 254 12.73 9.10 21.41
CA ILE A 254 12.18 10.05 20.43
C ILE A 254 10.84 10.62 20.91
N VAL A 255 9.95 9.77 21.45
CA VAL A 255 8.64 10.21 21.96
C VAL A 255 8.82 11.10 23.21
N ASP A 256 9.69 10.75 24.15
CA ASP A 256 9.96 11.56 25.34
C ASP A 256 10.52 12.95 24.94
N LEU A 257 11.48 13.00 24.02
CA LEU A 257 12.02 14.25 23.46
C LEU A 257 10.95 15.07 22.72
N ALA A 258 10.02 14.41 22.02
CA ALA A 258 8.92 15.08 21.34
C ALA A 258 7.91 15.69 22.33
N LEU A 259 7.64 15.03 23.45
CA LEU A 259 6.83 15.58 24.52
C LEU A 259 7.47 16.81 25.18
N GLU A 260 8.81 16.85 25.25
CA GLU A 260 9.59 17.98 25.77
C GLU A 260 9.87 19.08 24.72
N ASN A 261 9.40 18.96 23.49
CA ASN A 261 9.66 19.84 22.34
C ASN A 261 11.16 20.02 22.00
N LYS A 262 11.99 19.01 22.27
CA LYS A 262 13.44 19.03 22.00
C LYS A 262 13.77 18.56 20.59
N VAL A 263 13.30 19.30 19.58
CA VAL A 263 13.45 18.94 18.17
C VAL A 263 14.92 18.74 17.76
N SER A 264 15.84 19.56 18.28
CA SER A 264 17.27 19.46 17.97
C SER A 264 17.87 18.12 18.41
N GLU A 265 17.46 17.61 19.58
CA GLU A 265 17.92 16.32 20.09
C GLU A 265 17.31 15.17 19.28
N ILE A 266 16.04 15.29 18.85
CA ILE A 266 15.41 14.31 17.94
C ILE A 266 16.20 14.21 16.64
N MET A 267 16.65 15.33 16.06
CA MET A 267 17.46 15.34 14.84
C MET A 267 18.82 14.65 15.03
N LEU A 268 19.46 14.82 16.20
CA LEU A 268 20.72 14.13 16.51
C LEU A 268 20.50 12.60 16.66
N VAL A 269 19.40 12.19 17.29
CA VAL A 269 19.04 10.77 17.37
C VAL A 269 18.76 10.21 15.98
N LEU A 270 18.02 10.92 15.13
CA LEU A 270 17.76 10.54 13.74
C LEU A 270 19.05 10.38 12.95
N ASP A 271 19.95 11.34 13.01
CA ASP A 271 21.23 11.28 12.31
C ASP A 271 22.06 10.08 12.75
N GLY A 272 22.09 9.80 14.07
CA GLY A 272 22.75 8.60 14.61
C GLY A 272 22.13 7.29 14.12
N ILE A 273 20.80 7.25 13.91
CA ILE A 273 20.10 6.08 13.37
C ILE A 273 20.43 5.90 11.88
N LEU A 274 20.33 6.96 11.08
CA LEU A 274 20.60 6.91 9.64
C LEU A 274 22.07 6.58 9.33
N ASN A 275 23.02 7.09 10.14
CA ASN A 275 24.44 6.79 10.00
C ASN A 275 24.79 5.32 10.30
N LYS A 276 23.96 4.62 11.09
CA LYS A 276 24.06 3.17 11.30
C LYS A 276 23.46 2.35 10.13
N GLY A 277 22.95 3.00 9.07
CA GLY A 277 22.40 2.33 7.88
C GLY A 277 20.92 1.98 7.95
N PHE A 278 20.18 2.45 8.98
CA PHE A 278 18.73 2.21 9.06
C PHE A 278 17.97 3.01 8.01
N ASP A 279 16.95 2.37 7.41
CA ASP A 279 16.04 3.05 6.49
C ASP A 279 15.08 3.98 7.25
N GLY A 280 14.96 5.22 6.80
CA GLY A 280 14.10 6.21 7.43
C GLY A 280 12.61 5.89 7.37
N GLY A 281 12.15 5.16 6.35
CA GLY A 281 10.77 4.71 6.24
C GLY A 281 10.44 3.64 7.28
N ASN A 282 11.30 2.63 7.42
CA ASN A 282 11.16 1.61 8.45
C ASN A 282 11.18 2.21 9.86
N MET A 283 12.01 3.24 10.08
CA MET A 283 12.07 3.97 11.35
C MET A 283 10.75 4.70 11.64
N ILE A 284 10.14 5.38 10.67
CA ILE A 284 8.84 6.05 10.84
C ILE A 284 7.72 5.04 11.10
N GLN A 285 7.71 3.90 10.39
CA GLN A 285 6.73 2.83 10.62
C GLN A 285 6.87 2.24 12.03
N GLY A 286 8.10 1.96 12.47
CA GLY A 286 8.37 1.49 13.82
C GLY A 286 7.96 2.51 14.89
N LEU A 287 8.22 3.79 14.67
CA LEU A 287 7.80 4.87 15.57
C LEU A 287 6.28 5.00 15.62
N ALA A 288 5.58 4.86 14.49
CA ALA A 288 4.12 4.86 14.44
C ALA A 288 3.53 3.67 15.21
N GLN A 289 4.11 2.47 15.04
CA GLN A 289 3.72 1.28 15.81
C GLN A 289 3.95 1.49 17.32
N HIS A 290 5.08 2.08 17.69
CA HIS A 290 5.39 2.43 19.07
C HIS A 290 4.35 3.39 19.67
N VAL A 291 4.03 4.50 18.99
CA VAL A 291 3.03 5.47 19.44
C VAL A 291 1.63 4.85 19.54
N ARG A 292 1.27 3.93 18.62
CA ARG A 292 0.05 3.13 18.71
C ARG A 292 0.05 2.27 20.00
N ASN A 293 1.15 1.58 20.28
CA ASN A 293 1.27 0.74 21.47
C ASN A 293 1.17 1.57 22.76
N VAL A 294 1.80 2.75 22.80
CA VAL A 294 1.64 3.71 23.90
C VAL A 294 0.17 4.14 24.05
N MET A 295 -0.54 4.38 22.95
CA MET A 295 -1.96 4.74 22.99
C MET A 295 -2.83 3.58 23.50
N MET A 296 -2.54 2.34 23.09
CA MET A 296 -3.24 1.14 23.59
C MET A 296 -2.95 0.88 25.06
N ALA A 297 -1.73 1.18 25.53
CA ALA A 297 -1.35 1.03 26.93
C ALA A 297 -2.09 1.99 27.88
N LYS A 298 -2.78 3.02 27.38
CA LYS A 298 -3.58 3.94 28.20
C LYS A 298 -4.85 3.32 28.76
N ASP A 299 -5.42 2.37 28.06
CA ASP A 299 -6.66 1.70 28.47
C ASP A 299 -6.33 0.28 28.96
N PRO A 300 -6.66 -0.06 30.22
CA PRO A 300 -6.47 -1.40 30.76
C PRO A 300 -7.15 -2.51 29.94
N GLN A 301 -8.23 -2.19 29.21
CA GLN A 301 -8.95 -3.17 28.38
C GLN A 301 -8.17 -3.53 27.12
N THR A 302 -7.35 -2.61 26.59
CA THR A 302 -6.54 -2.83 25.38
C THR A 302 -5.12 -3.31 25.69
N LEU A 303 -4.70 -3.27 26.95
CA LEU A 303 -3.38 -3.74 27.37
C LEU A 303 -3.10 -5.22 27.02
N PRO A 304 -4.04 -6.18 27.13
CA PRO A 304 -3.83 -7.56 26.71
C PRO A 304 -3.58 -7.75 25.22
N LEU A 305 -3.97 -6.77 24.40
CA LEU A 305 -3.75 -6.77 22.95
C LEU A 305 -2.31 -6.40 22.55
N LEU A 306 -1.49 -5.97 23.53
CA LEU A 306 -0.06 -5.74 23.31
C LEU A 306 0.67 -7.08 23.39
N GLU A 307 1.09 -7.59 22.23
CA GLU A 307 1.86 -8.83 22.09
C GLU A 307 3.35 -8.59 22.38
N THR A 308 3.67 -8.05 23.56
CA THR A 308 5.03 -7.72 23.98
C THR A 308 5.34 -8.32 25.35
N SER A 309 6.62 -8.34 25.73
CA SER A 309 7.04 -8.82 27.05
C SER A 309 6.47 -7.96 28.18
N ASP A 310 6.33 -8.52 29.38
CA ASP A 310 5.78 -7.79 30.52
C ASP A 310 6.67 -6.60 30.94
N GLU A 311 7.98 -6.70 30.74
CA GLU A 311 8.91 -5.59 30.96
C GLU A 311 8.65 -4.43 29.98
N GLN A 312 8.44 -4.73 28.70
CA GLN A 312 8.09 -3.72 27.71
C GLN A 312 6.70 -3.12 27.96
N LYS A 313 5.72 -3.92 28.40
CA LYS A 313 4.40 -3.41 28.81
C LYS A 313 4.51 -2.39 29.92
N ALA A 314 5.39 -2.62 30.93
CA ALA A 314 5.63 -1.66 31.99
C ALA A 314 6.22 -0.34 31.46
N LYS A 315 7.17 -0.39 30.52
CA LYS A 315 7.74 0.80 29.86
C LYS A 315 6.67 1.57 29.06
N TYR A 316 5.81 0.86 28.30
CA TYR A 316 4.68 1.46 27.57
C TYR A 316 3.69 2.15 28.50
N LEU A 317 3.32 1.52 29.64
CA LEU A 317 2.45 2.11 30.65
C LEU A 317 3.03 3.40 31.24
N ALA A 318 4.32 3.40 31.58
CA ALA A 318 5.01 4.57 32.13
C ALA A 318 5.01 5.74 31.11
N GLN A 319 5.25 5.48 29.83
CA GLN A 319 5.22 6.53 28.80
C GLN A 319 3.77 6.95 28.48
N ALA A 320 2.80 6.03 28.50
CA ALA A 320 1.38 6.34 28.31
C ALA A 320 0.82 7.31 29.34
N GLN A 321 1.30 7.24 30.58
CA GLN A 321 0.91 8.21 31.63
C GLN A 321 1.40 9.62 31.33
N LYS A 322 2.60 9.76 30.72
CA LYS A 322 3.20 11.06 30.37
C LYS A 322 2.60 11.65 29.08
N ALA A 323 2.21 10.83 28.12
CA ALA A 323 1.81 11.28 26.80
C ALA A 323 0.30 11.60 26.73
N PRO A 324 -0.13 12.83 26.39
CA PRO A 324 -1.54 13.18 26.20
C PRO A 324 -2.14 12.46 24.97
N THR A 325 -3.39 11.99 25.05
CA THR A 325 -4.08 11.32 23.92
C THR A 325 -4.14 12.18 22.64
N PRO A 326 -4.39 13.52 22.70
CA PRO A 326 -4.35 14.37 21.52
C PRO A 326 -2.99 14.42 20.83
N PHE A 327 -1.89 14.35 21.61
CA PHE A 327 -0.52 14.27 21.06
C PHE A 327 -0.33 12.97 20.28
N LEU A 328 -0.67 11.82 20.89
CA LEU A 328 -0.52 10.51 20.27
C LEU A 328 -1.30 10.42 18.95
N TYR A 329 -2.55 10.89 18.93
CA TYR A 329 -3.39 10.90 17.73
C TYR A 329 -2.81 11.79 16.61
N LYS A 330 -2.35 13.02 16.95
CA LYS A 330 -1.73 13.92 15.98
C LYS A 330 -0.43 13.33 15.43
N ALA A 331 0.40 12.74 16.30
CA ALA A 331 1.65 12.09 15.92
C ALA A 331 1.41 10.94 14.94
N LEU A 332 0.45 10.04 15.23
CA LEU A 332 0.06 8.96 14.33
C LEU A 332 -0.40 9.48 12.96
N LYS A 333 -1.21 10.54 12.93
CA LYS A 333 -1.68 11.15 11.68
C LYS A 333 -0.53 11.70 10.83
N ILE A 334 0.43 12.38 11.47
CA ILE A 334 1.61 12.95 10.79
C ILE A 334 2.48 11.82 10.22
N MET A 335 2.76 10.78 11.02
CA MET A 335 3.59 9.65 10.60
C MET A 335 2.93 8.82 9.49
N ASN A 336 1.61 8.60 9.55
CA ASN A 336 0.87 7.92 8.48
C ASN A 336 0.94 8.71 7.16
N ASN A 337 0.84 10.03 7.20
CA ASN A 337 1.02 10.85 6.00
C ASN A 337 2.42 10.72 5.42
N CYS A 338 3.44 10.64 6.27
CA CYS A 338 4.82 10.39 5.84
C CYS A 338 4.96 9.03 5.14
N ASP A 339 4.41 7.96 5.74
CA ASP A 339 4.50 6.61 5.19
C ASP A 339 3.87 6.52 3.78
N VAL A 340 2.68 7.11 3.60
CA VAL A 340 2.00 7.18 2.28
C VAL A 340 2.86 7.93 1.26
N GLN A 341 3.51 9.02 1.63
CA GLN A 341 4.31 9.85 0.74
C GLN A 341 5.73 9.33 0.52
N TYR A 342 6.24 8.45 1.39
CA TYR A 342 7.63 8.01 1.40
C TYR A 342 8.08 7.39 0.08
N ARG A 343 7.22 6.60 -0.56
CA ARG A 343 7.53 5.95 -1.86
C ARG A 343 7.62 6.92 -3.02
N GLN A 344 6.88 8.04 -2.94
CA GLN A 344 6.78 9.03 -4.02
C GLN A 344 7.78 10.18 -3.85
N SER A 345 8.36 10.32 -2.65
CA SER A 345 9.28 11.41 -2.34
C SER A 345 10.64 11.22 -3.02
N SER A 346 11.11 12.26 -3.70
CA SER A 346 12.46 12.32 -4.28
C SER A 346 13.54 12.42 -3.19
N ASN A 347 13.25 13.10 -2.07
CA ASN A 347 14.16 13.27 -0.94
C ASN A 347 13.56 12.65 0.33
N LYS A 348 13.80 11.35 0.48
CA LYS A 348 13.27 10.56 1.59
C LYS A 348 13.77 11.04 2.95
N ARG A 349 15.05 11.43 3.04
CA ARG A 349 15.66 11.91 4.28
C ARG A 349 14.97 13.20 4.74
N LEU A 350 14.81 14.18 3.86
CA LEU A 350 14.14 15.44 4.18
C LEU A 350 12.68 15.23 4.63
N LEU A 351 11.96 14.29 4.01
CA LEU A 351 10.59 13.96 4.39
C LEU A 351 10.51 13.44 5.84
N VAL A 352 11.43 12.54 6.21
CA VAL A 352 11.53 12.01 7.58
C VAL A 352 11.89 13.12 8.59
N GLU A 353 12.87 13.95 8.27
CA GLU A 353 13.28 15.10 9.10
C GLU A 353 12.10 16.05 9.35
N LEU A 354 11.37 16.44 8.30
CA LEU A 354 10.17 17.28 8.40
C LEU A 354 9.07 16.64 9.25
N THR A 355 8.87 15.34 9.10
CA THR A 355 7.89 14.57 9.89
C THR A 355 8.23 14.61 11.38
N LEU A 356 9.46 14.34 11.75
CA LEU A 356 9.90 14.37 13.15
C LEU A 356 9.87 15.78 13.74
N ILE A 357 10.21 16.81 12.95
CA ILE A 357 10.05 18.20 13.36
C ILE A 357 8.58 18.51 13.68
N GLN A 358 7.64 18.08 12.81
CA GLN A 358 6.22 18.27 13.05
C GLN A 358 5.74 17.52 14.30
N VAL A 359 6.18 16.29 14.51
CA VAL A 359 5.86 15.50 15.72
C VAL A 359 6.39 16.18 16.98
N GLY A 360 7.64 16.65 16.96
CA GLY A 360 8.26 17.34 18.09
C GLY A 360 7.65 18.72 18.43
N GLN A 361 6.78 19.25 17.56
CA GLN A 361 6.14 20.55 17.76
C GLN A 361 4.66 20.46 18.15
N ILE A 362 4.10 19.26 18.23
CA ILE A 362 2.67 19.07 18.53
C ILE A 362 2.25 19.69 19.87
N THR A 363 3.13 19.65 20.87
CA THR A 363 2.88 20.13 22.25
C THR A 363 3.29 21.58 22.49
N GLN A 364 3.78 22.29 21.45
CA GLN A 364 4.09 23.73 21.60
C GLN A 364 2.82 24.53 21.91
N PRO A 365 2.85 25.42 22.91
CA PRO A 365 1.75 26.34 23.15
C PRO A 365 1.50 27.21 21.91
N GLU A 366 0.25 27.29 21.47
CA GLU A 366 -0.17 28.23 20.43
C GLU A 366 -0.08 29.65 21.01
N ASP A 367 0.75 30.51 20.42
CA ASP A 367 0.75 31.94 20.73
C ASP A 367 -0.65 32.51 20.36
N GLN A 368 -1.37 33.01 21.38
CA GLN A 368 -2.78 33.42 21.28
C GLN A 368 -3.02 34.69 20.42
N ASP A 369 -1.99 35.33 19.88
CA ASP A 369 -2.10 36.69 19.32
C ASP A 369 -2.06 36.84 17.80
N VAL A 370 -2.25 35.76 17.00
CA VAL A 370 -2.25 35.89 15.52
C VAL A 370 -3.38 35.11 14.87
N PRO A 371 -4.15 35.68 13.91
CA PRO A 371 -5.25 34.98 13.24
C PRO A 371 -4.80 33.72 12.47
N SER A 372 -5.64 32.70 12.49
CA SER A 372 -5.41 31.29 12.13
C SER A 372 -5.17 30.96 10.64
N VAL A 373 -4.43 31.75 9.90
CA VAL A 373 -4.09 31.44 8.50
C VAL A 373 -2.56 31.37 8.36
N GLY A 374 -2.03 30.15 8.26
CA GLY A 374 -0.65 29.90 7.80
C GLY A 374 0.47 30.08 8.84
N ARG A 375 0.24 29.66 10.09
CA ARG A 375 1.29 29.78 11.15
C ARG A 375 2.38 28.73 11.01
N THR A 376 3.61 29.20 10.76
CA THR A 376 4.83 28.45 11.07
C THR A 376 5.20 28.68 12.54
N PRO A 377 5.45 27.62 13.34
CA PRO A 377 5.86 27.77 14.74
C PRO A 377 7.13 28.62 14.90
N HIS A 378 7.19 29.42 15.95
CA HIS A 378 8.31 30.41 16.19
C HIS A 378 9.70 29.77 16.18
N ARG A 379 9.84 28.51 16.65
CA ARG A 379 11.11 27.77 16.63
C ARG A 379 11.56 27.33 15.23
N LEU A 380 10.62 27.02 14.32
CA LEU A 380 10.96 26.75 12.92
C LEU A 380 11.57 28.00 12.25
N LYS A 381 11.04 29.19 12.52
CA LYS A 381 11.61 30.42 11.99
C LYS A 381 13.06 30.64 12.43
N SER A 382 13.41 30.32 13.69
CA SER A 382 14.78 30.46 14.17
C SER A 382 15.74 29.41 13.60
N LEU A 383 15.27 28.18 13.36
CA LEU A 383 16.06 27.11 12.76
C LEU A 383 16.31 27.38 11.27
N PHE A 384 15.26 27.76 10.53
CA PHE A 384 15.37 28.10 9.11
C PHE A 384 16.10 29.44 8.86
N GLN A 385 16.04 30.42 9.75
CA GLN A 385 16.83 31.63 9.61
C GLN A 385 18.32 31.35 9.65
N LYS A 386 18.80 30.41 10.46
CA LYS A 386 20.20 29.97 10.46
C LYS A 386 20.58 29.25 9.17
N ILE A 387 19.72 28.38 8.64
CA ILE A 387 19.95 27.64 7.39
C ILE A 387 19.87 28.55 6.17
N VAL A 388 18.89 29.46 6.12
CA VAL A 388 18.77 30.45 5.02
C VAL A 388 19.88 31.48 5.04
N ALA A 389 20.40 31.84 6.21
CA ALA A 389 21.59 32.71 6.31
C ALA A 389 22.85 32.02 5.79
N GLN A 390 22.96 30.68 5.88
CA GLN A 390 24.08 29.92 5.32
C GLN A 390 23.92 29.62 3.80
N LEU A 391 22.71 29.75 3.25
CA LEU A 391 22.41 29.48 1.83
C LEU A 391 22.32 30.72 0.94
N LYS A 392 22.57 31.93 1.46
CA LYS A 392 22.70 33.12 0.59
C LYS A 392 24.06 33.09 -0.11
N PRO A 393 24.08 32.90 -1.46
CA PRO A 393 25.32 33.10 -2.20
C PRO A 393 25.70 34.59 -2.15
N ALA A 394 26.96 34.85 -1.89
CA ALA A 394 27.58 36.17 -2.00
C ALA A 394 27.44 36.69 -3.44
N ALA A 395 26.47 37.54 -3.69
CA ALA A 395 26.45 38.37 -4.90
C ALA A 395 27.22 39.65 -4.55
N GLN A 396 28.48 39.69 -4.99
CA GLN A 396 29.28 40.89 -5.16
C GLN A 396 28.69 41.71 -6.31
N GLY A 397 28.46 42.99 -6.11
CA GLY A 397 29.36 43.98 -6.44
C GLY A 397 28.80 45.08 -7.30
N ALA A 398 29.11 46.27 -6.94
CA ALA A 398 29.33 47.49 -7.72
C ALA A 398 28.17 48.50 -7.85
N GLY A 399 28.46 49.67 -7.31
CA GLY A 399 28.14 50.95 -7.93
C GLY A 399 27.60 52.04 -7.01
N ALA A 400 28.45 52.75 -6.35
CA ALA A 400 28.66 54.22 -6.23
C ALA A 400 27.44 55.18 -6.12
N GLY A 401 27.56 56.09 -5.15
CA GLY A 401 27.01 57.45 -5.21
C GLY A 401 26.30 57.90 -3.94
N GLN A 402 27.04 58.46 -3.00
CA GLN A 402 27.00 59.78 -2.36
C GLN A 402 25.62 60.46 -2.16
N ASP A 403 25.28 60.88 -1.03
CA ASP A 403 25.40 61.99 -0.10
C ASP A 403 24.12 62.05 0.72
N GLY A 404 24.08 62.23 1.97
CA GLY A 404 24.40 63.33 2.77
C GLY A 404 23.41 63.50 3.92
N SER A 405 23.94 63.64 5.12
CA SER A 405 23.49 64.46 6.24
C SER A 405 22.31 64.06 7.13
N SER A 406 22.64 63.55 8.29
CA SER A 406 22.45 64.10 9.64
C SER A 406 21.03 64.43 10.11
N ASN A 407 20.56 63.83 11.16
CA ASN A 407 20.54 64.32 12.55
C ASN A 407 19.53 63.54 13.41
N THR A 408 19.99 62.98 14.46
CA THR A 408 19.31 62.64 15.71
C THR A 408 19.11 63.95 16.55
N PRO A 409 18.47 63.92 17.74
CA PRO A 409 17.49 63.10 18.43
C PRO A 409 16.40 63.90 19.18
N ILE A 410 15.76 63.25 20.24
CA ILE A 410 15.09 63.81 21.46
C ILE A 410 13.59 63.47 21.50
N ALA A 411 13.20 62.54 22.28
CA ALA A 411 12.83 62.42 23.68
C ALA A 411 11.47 62.98 24.10
N ALA A 412 10.74 62.05 24.69
CA ALA A 412 9.92 62.18 25.90
C ALA A 412 8.51 62.77 25.88
N ALA A 413 7.68 61.97 26.44
CA ALA A 413 6.76 62.21 27.58
C ALA A 413 5.27 62.04 27.30
N THR A 414 4.77 60.97 27.94
CA THR A 414 3.65 60.93 28.90
C THR A 414 2.45 61.81 28.67
N VAL A 415 1.26 61.20 28.66
CA VAL A 415 0.23 61.35 29.70
C VAL A 415 -1.11 60.74 29.23
N SER A 416 -1.64 59.77 29.97
CA SER A 416 -3.06 59.44 30.02
C SER A 416 -3.82 60.49 30.82
N PRO A 417 -5.13 60.64 30.78
CA PRO A 417 -6.07 59.67 31.35
C PRO A 417 -7.48 59.63 30.71
N THR A 418 -8.18 58.58 31.00
CA THR A 418 -9.64 58.40 31.04
C THR A 418 -10.37 59.45 31.91
N PRO A 419 -11.70 59.63 31.95
CA PRO A 419 -12.76 58.59 31.95
C PRO A 419 -14.18 59.00 31.44
N ASN A 420 -15.08 57.99 31.51
CA ASN A 420 -16.57 58.06 31.80
C ASN A 420 -17.52 58.59 30.74
N SER A 421 -18.60 57.99 30.48
CA SER A 421 -19.66 57.23 31.08
C SER A 421 -21.01 57.45 30.36
N GLN A 422 -21.86 56.43 30.43
CA GLN A 422 -23.34 56.43 30.46
C GLN A 422 -24.12 56.41 29.14
N THR A 423 -24.70 55.23 28.88
CA THR A 423 -26.13 54.86 29.05
C THR A 423 -27.16 55.63 28.19
N THR A 424 -27.88 54.97 27.31
CA THR A 424 -29.32 54.71 27.42
C THR A 424 -29.89 54.00 26.20
N GLN A 425 -30.79 53.05 26.53
CA GLN A 425 -31.78 52.27 25.80
C GLN A 425 -32.53 53.00 24.66
N SER A 426 -32.90 52.27 23.65
CA SER A 426 -34.27 51.80 23.36
C SER A 426 -34.68 51.83 21.88
N GLN A 427 -35.34 50.73 21.52
CA GLN A 427 -36.46 50.57 20.55
C GLN A 427 -36.21 50.50 19.05
N GLN A 428 -36.57 49.32 18.53
CA GLN A 428 -37.02 49.05 17.15
C GLN A 428 -38.20 49.94 16.72
N PRO A 429 -38.45 50.16 15.41
CA PRO A 429 -39.14 49.18 14.59
C PRO A 429 -38.71 49.10 13.08
N GLN A 430 -39.14 47.99 12.48
CA GLN A 430 -39.37 47.57 11.10
C GLN A 430 -39.37 48.60 9.98
N GLU A 431 -38.72 48.29 8.82
CA GLU A 431 -39.34 47.99 7.51
C GLU A 431 -38.32 47.84 6.38
N GLN A 432 -38.68 46.97 5.41
CA GLN A 432 -37.97 46.50 4.20
C GLN A 432 -37.99 47.57 3.07
N PRO A 433 -37.51 47.21 1.84
CA PRO A 433 -36.21 46.79 1.33
C PRO A 433 -35.70 47.64 0.14
N VAL A 434 -34.42 47.61 -0.19
CA VAL A 434 -33.95 47.90 -1.57
C VAL A 434 -32.69 47.08 -1.89
N LYS A 435 -32.68 46.49 -3.08
CA LYS A 435 -31.69 45.65 -3.73
C LYS A 435 -30.36 46.37 -3.99
N ALA A 436 -29.24 45.70 -3.76
CA ALA A 436 -28.02 45.90 -4.52
C ALA A 436 -27.21 44.59 -4.56
N THR A 437 -26.90 44.20 -5.77
CA THR A 437 -26.14 43.07 -6.25
C THR A 437 -24.70 43.09 -5.73
N ALA A 438 -24.25 41.96 -5.13
CA ALA A 438 -22.83 41.64 -4.99
C ALA A 438 -22.63 40.15 -5.21
N THR A 439 -21.86 39.85 -6.21
CA THR A 439 -21.39 38.53 -6.62
C THR A 439 -20.60 37.84 -5.49
N SER A 440 -21.14 36.76 -4.95
CA SER A 440 -20.45 35.93 -3.99
C SER A 440 -19.98 34.63 -4.65
N VAL A 441 -18.68 34.37 -4.51
CA VAL A 441 -18.01 33.10 -4.84
C VAL A 441 -18.60 32.00 -3.94
N LYS A 442 -19.20 30.98 -4.56
CA LYS A 442 -19.79 29.84 -3.85
C LYS A 442 -18.70 28.98 -3.24
N ASN A 443 -18.65 28.95 -1.93
CA ASN A 443 -17.96 27.93 -1.15
C ASN A 443 -18.55 26.55 -1.46
N VAL A 444 -17.70 25.62 -1.87
CA VAL A 444 -18.04 24.21 -2.04
C VAL A 444 -18.15 23.57 -0.66
N ASN A 445 -19.37 23.22 -0.29
CA ASN A 445 -19.71 22.58 0.97
C ASN A 445 -19.37 21.07 0.90
N LEU A 446 -18.29 20.64 1.56
CA LEU A 446 -17.84 19.25 1.73
C LEU A 446 -18.59 18.51 2.87
N ARG A 447 -19.85 18.84 3.13
CA ARG A 447 -20.71 18.10 4.06
C ARG A 447 -21.72 17.25 3.30
N GLY A 448 -21.31 16.06 2.87
CA GLY A 448 -22.22 15.15 2.18
C GLY A 448 -21.68 13.77 1.84
N ILE A 449 -20.63 13.29 2.52
CA ILE A 449 -20.21 11.89 2.42
C ILE A 449 -20.38 11.26 3.81
N GLY A 450 -21.65 11.16 4.23
CA GLY A 450 -22.07 10.24 5.27
C GLY A 450 -22.74 9.06 4.58
N MET A 451 -22.05 7.93 4.47
CA MET A 451 -22.66 6.69 4.03
C MET A 451 -23.62 6.20 5.13
N SER A 452 -24.91 6.39 4.93
CA SER A 452 -25.97 5.80 5.74
C SER A 452 -26.21 4.36 5.26
N PHE A 453 -26.20 3.41 6.18
CA PHE A 453 -26.46 1.97 5.95
C PHE A 453 -27.80 1.68 5.25
N SER A 454 -28.75 2.60 5.25
CA SER A 454 -30.02 2.51 4.53
C SER A 454 -29.90 2.61 3.01
N ASN A 455 -28.81 3.16 2.48
CA ASN A 455 -28.57 3.25 1.04
C ASN A 455 -27.87 2.00 0.46
N LEU A 456 -27.22 1.18 1.30
CA LEU A 456 -26.64 -0.10 0.88
C LEU A 456 -27.71 -1.14 0.57
N LYS A 457 -28.80 -1.21 1.36
CA LYS A 457 -29.92 -2.14 1.11
C LYS A 457 -30.70 -1.83 -0.17
N LYS A 458 -30.83 -0.57 -0.55
CA LYS A 458 -31.49 -0.17 -1.81
C LYS A 458 -30.66 -0.45 -3.05
N ASN A 459 -29.34 -0.56 -2.92
CA ASN A 459 -28.46 -0.91 -4.04
C ASN A 459 -28.36 -2.43 -4.27
N GLU A 460 -28.55 -3.26 -3.24
CA GLU A 460 -28.59 -4.72 -3.40
C GLU A 460 -29.87 -5.21 -4.11
N GLU A 461 -31.01 -4.59 -3.86
CA GLU A 461 -32.26 -4.93 -4.56
C GLU A 461 -32.28 -4.48 -6.03
N ARG A 462 -31.45 -3.52 -6.43
CA ARG A 462 -31.26 -3.11 -7.83
C ARG A 462 -30.25 -3.98 -8.61
N ALA A 463 -29.38 -4.72 -7.94
CA ALA A 463 -28.35 -5.53 -8.57
C ALA A 463 -28.85 -6.91 -9.06
N GLN A 464 -30.10 -7.27 -8.77
CA GLN A 464 -30.70 -8.57 -9.20
C GLN A 464 -31.47 -8.50 -10.52
N ARG A 465 -31.48 -7.36 -11.22
CA ARG A 465 -32.02 -7.32 -12.59
C ARG A 465 -30.87 -7.35 -13.59
N THR A 466 -30.92 -8.35 -14.44
CA THR A 466 -30.02 -8.68 -15.55
C THR A 466 -29.37 -7.46 -16.22
N PHE A 467 -28.06 -7.40 -16.13
CA PHE A 467 -27.24 -6.34 -16.63
C PHE A 467 -27.05 -6.45 -18.15
N ASN A 468 -27.72 -5.60 -18.91
CA ASN A 468 -27.43 -5.34 -20.32
C ASN A 468 -26.73 -3.97 -20.43
N PRO A 469 -25.43 -3.89 -20.79
CA PRO A 469 -24.69 -2.63 -20.80
C PRO A 469 -25.19 -1.60 -21.82
N ILE A 470 -26.01 -2.02 -22.76
CA ILE A 470 -26.47 -1.17 -23.90
C ILE A 470 -27.70 -0.34 -23.55
N ASP A 471 -28.51 -0.73 -22.57
CA ASP A 471 -29.77 -0.04 -22.25
C ASP A 471 -29.61 1.14 -21.28
N LYS A 472 -28.52 1.26 -20.52
CA LYS A 472 -28.27 2.40 -19.62
C LYS A 472 -27.81 3.68 -20.31
N LEU A 473 -27.55 3.66 -21.60
CA LEU A 473 -27.13 4.82 -22.38
C LEU A 473 -28.32 5.54 -23.05
N LYS A 474 -29.55 5.07 -22.86
CA LYS A 474 -30.76 5.67 -23.44
C LYS A 474 -31.64 6.48 -22.48
N GLU A 475 -31.35 6.51 -21.17
CA GLU A 475 -32.24 7.11 -20.17
C GLU A 475 -31.68 8.35 -19.44
N GLU A 476 -30.63 8.99 -19.92
CA GLU A 476 -30.25 10.34 -19.45
C GLU A 476 -30.56 11.41 -20.50
N HIS A 477 -31.76 11.41 -21.01
CA HIS A 477 -32.40 12.61 -21.56
C HIS A 477 -33.32 13.18 -20.51
N THR A 478 -32.84 14.10 -19.69
CA THR A 478 -33.65 15.04 -18.93
C THR A 478 -34.14 16.18 -19.82
N PRO A 479 -35.34 16.71 -19.55
CA PRO A 479 -36.10 17.51 -20.50
C PRO A 479 -35.55 18.90 -20.69
N ALA A 480 -35.83 19.41 -21.87
CA ALA A 480 -35.60 20.76 -22.31
C ALA A 480 -36.22 21.81 -21.33
N SER A 481 -35.34 22.52 -20.63
CA SER A 481 -35.58 23.88 -20.17
C SER A 481 -34.22 24.52 -19.95
N ASP A 482 -33.75 25.25 -20.94
CA ASP A 482 -32.83 26.37 -20.97
C ASP A 482 -32.13 26.43 -22.35
N ALA A 483 -32.99 26.64 -23.36
CA ALA A 483 -32.52 26.91 -24.74
C ALA A 483 -32.24 28.42 -24.89
N GLN A 484 -31.47 29.00 -23.97
CA GLN A 484 -30.98 30.37 -24.12
C GLN A 484 -29.51 30.40 -23.65
N ASP A 485 -28.62 30.81 -24.58
CA ASP A 485 -27.18 30.98 -24.47
C ASP A 485 -26.28 29.73 -24.56
N MET A 486 -26.32 29.04 -25.72
CA MET A 486 -25.37 27.98 -26.05
C MET A 486 -24.31 28.39 -27.09
N ASN A 487 -23.87 29.67 -27.10
CA ASN A 487 -22.83 30.17 -27.99
C ASN A 487 -21.74 30.93 -27.23
N HIS A 488 -21.21 30.36 -26.17
CA HIS A 488 -20.10 30.98 -25.44
C HIS A 488 -18.78 30.86 -26.20
N SER A 489 -17.96 31.91 -26.10
CA SER A 489 -16.57 31.85 -26.56
C SER A 489 -15.76 31.01 -25.59
N PHE A 490 -14.84 30.20 -26.08
CA PHE A 490 -13.96 29.33 -25.28
C PHE A 490 -12.49 29.52 -25.68
N THR A 491 -11.59 29.24 -24.72
CA THR A 491 -10.16 29.38 -24.89
C THR A 491 -9.49 28.04 -25.16
N GLN A 492 -8.26 28.07 -25.69
CA GLN A 492 -7.44 26.88 -25.94
C GLN A 492 -7.24 26.05 -24.66
N GLU A 493 -6.99 26.69 -23.52
CA GLU A 493 -6.82 26.03 -22.21
C GLU A 493 -8.07 25.25 -21.77
N GLN A 494 -9.25 25.79 -22.05
CA GLN A 494 -10.53 25.12 -21.75
C GLN A 494 -10.74 23.88 -22.61
N VAL A 495 -10.34 23.92 -23.89
CA VAL A 495 -10.39 22.79 -24.82
C VAL A 495 -9.44 21.68 -24.35
N GLU A 496 -8.20 22.02 -24.02
CA GLU A 496 -7.21 21.06 -23.50
C GLU A 496 -7.63 20.46 -22.16
N GLY A 497 -8.10 21.27 -21.23
CA GLY A 497 -8.61 20.83 -19.93
C GLY A 497 -9.78 19.86 -20.06
N LEU A 498 -10.72 20.14 -20.96
CA LEU A 498 -11.86 19.27 -21.22
C LEU A 498 -11.45 17.93 -21.86
N TRP A 499 -10.50 17.98 -22.81
CA TRP A 499 -9.93 16.80 -23.45
C TRP A 499 -9.26 15.88 -22.44
N ILE A 500 -8.39 16.42 -21.56
CA ILE A 500 -7.70 15.66 -20.51
C ILE A 500 -8.71 15.05 -19.53
N ASN A 501 -9.72 15.82 -19.09
CA ASN A 501 -10.77 15.32 -18.20
C ASN A 501 -11.58 14.18 -18.84
N MET A 502 -11.88 14.28 -20.13
CA MET A 502 -12.54 13.21 -20.87
C MET A 502 -11.68 11.96 -20.90
N CYS A 503 -10.39 12.08 -21.20
CA CYS A 503 -9.43 10.96 -21.20
C CYS A 503 -9.34 10.31 -19.80
N MET A 504 -9.31 11.10 -18.72
CA MET A 504 -9.31 10.57 -17.34
C MET A 504 -10.58 9.78 -17.01
N ARG A 505 -11.76 10.24 -17.44
CA ARG A 505 -13.01 9.48 -17.26
C ARG A 505 -13.01 8.19 -18.05
N MET A 506 -12.44 8.17 -19.26
CA MET A 506 -12.32 6.96 -20.09
C MET A 506 -11.38 5.93 -19.47
N GLN A 507 -10.37 6.32 -18.69
CA GLN A 507 -9.48 5.41 -17.95
C GLN A 507 -10.21 4.54 -16.91
N ASN A 508 -11.38 4.96 -16.43
CA ASN A 508 -12.19 4.17 -15.51
C ASN A 508 -12.95 3.01 -16.19
N ILE A 509 -12.91 2.93 -17.52
CA ILE A 509 -13.57 1.89 -18.32
C ILE A 509 -12.50 0.94 -18.85
N LYS A 510 -12.47 -0.32 -18.40
CA LYS A 510 -11.42 -1.31 -18.72
C LYS A 510 -11.11 -1.45 -20.23
N GLU A 511 -12.12 -1.38 -21.07
CA GLU A 511 -11.99 -1.52 -22.54
C GLU A 511 -11.36 -0.29 -23.21
N LEU A 512 -11.42 0.88 -22.58
CA LEU A 512 -10.99 2.15 -23.14
C LEU A 512 -9.65 2.67 -22.56
N ILE A 513 -9.05 1.98 -21.58
CA ILE A 513 -7.81 2.41 -20.92
C ILE A 513 -6.69 2.62 -21.93
N GLY A 514 -6.48 1.68 -22.85
CA GLY A 514 -5.45 1.75 -23.88
C GLY A 514 -5.64 2.92 -24.84
N LEU A 515 -6.89 3.18 -25.23
CA LEU A 515 -7.23 4.32 -26.09
C LEU A 515 -7.08 5.65 -25.34
N ALA A 516 -7.58 5.73 -24.10
CA ALA A 516 -7.47 6.92 -23.26
C ALA A 516 -6.02 7.37 -23.03
N ASN A 517 -5.11 6.41 -22.80
CA ASN A 517 -3.67 6.70 -22.63
C ASN A 517 -3.03 7.24 -23.91
N ARG A 518 -3.40 6.72 -25.09
CA ARG A 518 -2.93 7.23 -26.39
C ARG A 518 -3.52 8.60 -26.70
N MET A 519 -4.80 8.81 -26.45
CA MET A 519 -5.49 10.10 -26.64
C MET A 519 -4.94 11.21 -25.73
N LYS A 520 -4.45 10.88 -24.53
CA LYS A 520 -3.86 11.83 -23.59
C LYS A 520 -2.57 12.50 -24.13
N ALA A 521 -1.89 11.85 -25.06
CA ALA A 521 -0.70 12.41 -25.74
C ALA A 521 -1.06 13.39 -26.87
N VAL A 522 -2.34 13.44 -27.28
CA VAL A 522 -2.84 14.29 -28.35
C VAL A 522 -3.40 15.58 -27.75
N THR A 523 -2.97 16.74 -28.27
CA THR A 523 -3.48 18.06 -27.89
C THR A 523 -4.41 18.60 -28.97
N PRO A 524 -5.71 18.78 -28.70
CA PRO A 524 -6.62 19.42 -29.63
C PRO A 524 -6.31 20.92 -29.74
N THR A 525 -6.38 21.49 -30.94
CA THR A 525 -6.07 22.90 -31.22
C THR A 525 -7.26 23.61 -31.87
N ILE A 526 -7.47 24.90 -31.52
CA ILE A 526 -8.48 25.74 -32.19
C ILE A 526 -7.87 26.28 -33.48
N THR A 527 -8.45 25.93 -34.63
CA THR A 527 -7.98 26.43 -35.96
C THR A 527 -8.73 27.68 -36.37
N ASN A 528 -10.03 27.58 -36.57
CA ASN A 528 -10.94 28.72 -36.83
C ASN A 528 -12.13 28.61 -35.90
N PHE A 529 -12.22 29.51 -34.90
CA PHE A 529 -13.33 29.50 -33.96
C PHE A 529 -14.69 29.41 -34.69
N PRO A 530 -15.58 28.46 -34.33
CA PRO A 530 -15.52 27.55 -33.18
C PRO A 530 -14.99 26.14 -33.50
N ASN A 531 -14.19 25.95 -34.56
CA ASN A 531 -13.70 24.64 -35.01
C ASN A 531 -12.46 24.20 -34.21
N ILE A 532 -12.44 22.95 -33.85
CA ILE A 532 -11.35 22.29 -33.08
C ILE A 532 -10.73 21.22 -33.98
N GLU A 533 -9.41 21.20 -34.13
CA GLU A 533 -8.67 20.21 -34.85
C GLU A 533 -7.94 19.26 -33.90
N VAL A 534 -8.05 17.96 -34.17
CA VAL A 534 -7.35 16.89 -33.45
C VAL A 534 -6.38 16.21 -34.43
N VAL A 535 -5.09 16.43 -34.20
CA VAL A 535 -4.02 15.89 -35.03
C VAL A 535 -3.47 14.64 -34.34
N VAL A 536 -3.44 13.50 -35.07
CA VAL A 536 -3.00 12.21 -34.54
C VAL A 536 -1.81 11.65 -35.31
N ASP A 537 -0.94 10.90 -34.66
CA ASP A 537 0.33 10.44 -35.22
C ASP A 537 0.20 9.25 -36.18
N ASN A 538 -0.91 8.48 -36.11
CA ASN A 538 -1.08 7.28 -36.92
C ASN A 538 -2.54 6.96 -37.26
N GLN A 539 -2.72 6.18 -38.36
CA GLN A 539 -4.03 5.78 -38.87
C GLN A 539 -4.83 4.92 -37.88
N LEU A 540 -4.17 4.11 -37.06
CA LEU A 540 -4.85 3.24 -36.08
C LEU A 540 -5.54 4.08 -35.01
N LEU A 541 -4.84 5.07 -34.46
CA LEU A 541 -5.40 5.99 -33.46
C LEU A 541 -6.53 6.84 -34.05
N LEU A 542 -6.40 7.26 -35.32
CA LEU A 542 -7.46 7.97 -36.00
C LEU A 542 -8.74 7.13 -36.09
N ASN A 543 -8.63 5.87 -36.52
CA ASN A 543 -9.76 4.96 -36.61
C ASN A 543 -10.42 4.71 -35.24
N ASP A 544 -9.61 4.52 -34.21
CA ASP A 544 -10.11 4.33 -32.83
C ASP A 544 -10.87 5.57 -32.32
N ILE A 545 -10.38 6.77 -32.60
CA ILE A 545 -11.05 8.04 -32.23
C ILE A 545 -12.34 8.23 -33.05
N LEU A 546 -12.34 7.90 -34.33
CA LEU A 546 -13.52 7.99 -35.18
C LEU A 546 -14.65 7.08 -34.72
N ASN A 547 -14.33 5.90 -34.16
CA ASN A 547 -15.32 4.99 -33.57
C ASN A 547 -16.06 5.62 -32.37
N ILE A 548 -15.44 6.54 -31.66
CA ILE A 548 -16.01 7.22 -30.49
C ILE A 548 -16.40 8.69 -30.75
N LYS A 549 -16.24 9.19 -31.97
CA LYS A 549 -16.51 10.60 -32.33
C LYS A 549 -17.92 11.08 -31.89
N ASN A 550 -18.92 10.19 -31.96
CA ASN A 550 -20.29 10.48 -31.54
C ASN A 550 -20.43 10.77 -30.04
N ARG A 551 -19.44 10.44 -29.23
CA ARG A 551 -19.38 10.75 -27.79
C ARG A 551 -18.51 11.97 -27.48
N ILE A 552 -17.49 12.23 -28.30
CA ILE A 552 -16.55 13.34 -28.10
C ILE A 552 -17.28 14.68 -28.32
N ARG A 553 -17.94 14.87 -29.48
CA ARG A 553 -18.61 16.12 -29.81
C ARG A 553 -19.65 16.57 -28.76
N PRO A 554 -20.59 15.72 -28.27
CA PRO A 554 -21.54 16.12 -27.23
C PRO A 554 -20.86 16.55 -25.93
N THR A 555 -19.76 15.90 -25.56
CA THR A 555 -18.98 16.24 -24.37
C THR A 555 -18.39 17.66 -24.49
N PHE A 556 -17.89 18.03 -25.68
CA PHE A 556 -17.37 19.36 -25.95
C PHE A 556 -18.47 20.42 -26.01
N VAL A 557 -19.58 20.11 -26.65
CA VAL A 557 -20.75 21.01 -26.71
C VAL A 557 -21.29 21.33 -25.32
N GLN A 558 -21.44 20.33 -24.46
CA GLN A 558 -21.88 20.52 -23.08
C GLN A 558 -20.83 21.24 -22.22
N GLY A 559 -19.55 20.84 -22.33
CA GLY A 559 -18.49 21.39 -21.49
C GLY A 559 -18.17 22.84 -21.80
N LEU A 560 -18.19 23.23 -23.08
CA LEU A 560 -17.87 24.58 -23.58
C LEU A 560 -19.13 25.44 -23.80
N ARG A 561 -20.32 24.86 -23.66
CA ARG A 561 -21.63 25.54 -23.88
C ARG A 561 -21.73 26.23 -25.24
N ASN A 562 -21.26 25.53 -26.29
CA ASN A 562 -21.29 26.04 -27.65
C ASN A 562 -21.74 24.95 -28.63
N ASN A 563 -22.89 25.18 -29.29
CA ASN A 563 -23.51 24.23 -30.22
C ASN A 563 -22.86 24.22 -31.62
N GLN A 564 -22.09 25.25 -31.96
CA GLN A 564 -21.48 25.42 -33.29
C GLN A 564 -20.15 24.66 -33.44
N ILE A 565 -19.67 24.00 -32.37
CA ILE A 565 -18.40 23.27 -32.37
C ILE A 565 -18.43 22.16 -33.42
N GLN A 566 -17.44 22.18 -34.32
CA GLN A 566 -17.07 21.08 -35.19
C GLN A 566 -15.66 20.60 -34.82
N ILE A 567 -15.47 19.28 -34.85
CA ILE A 567 -14.19 18.67 -34.50
C ILE A 567 -13.69 17.92 -35.72
N ASP A 568 -12.58 18.39 -36.28
CA ASP A 568 -11.93 17.80 -37.41
C ASP A 568 -10.77 16.92 -36.94
N TYR A 569 -10.64 15.75 -37.54
CA TYR A 569 -9.63 14.75 -37.19
C TYR A 569 -8.74 14.51 -38.43
N ARG A 570 -7.42 14.69 -38.27
CA ARG A 570 -6.46 14.38 -39.34
C ARG A 570 -5.20 13.71 -38.81
N ILE A 571 -4.47 13.10 -39.72
CA ILE A 571 -3.14 12.56 -39.44
C ILE A 571 -2.11 13.69 -39.54
N ALA A 572 -1.13 13.69 -38.66
CA ALA A 572 -0.01 14.60 -38.65
C ALA A 572 0.81 14.43 -39.95
N LYS A 573 1.23 15.53 -40.57
CA LYS A 573 2.19 15.52 -41.65
C LYS A 573 3.56 15.14 -41.09
N ALA A 574 4.45 14.62 -41.95
CA ALA A 574 5.78 14.16 -41.56
C ALA A 574 6.60 15.23 -40.81
N ASP A 575 6.37 16.50 -41.09
CA ASP A 575 7.03 17.64 -40.43
C ASP A 575 6.42 18.02 -39.06
N GLU A 576 5.20 17.54 -38.76
CA GLU A 576 4.46 17.83 -37.52
C GLU A 576 4.66 16.74 -36.46
N ILE A 577 5.18 15.58 -36.84
CA ILE A 577 5.42 14.46 -35.91
C ILE A 577 6.62 14.81 -35.04
N LYS A 578 6.37 15.06 -33.75
CA LYS A 578 7.45 15.18 -32.75
C LYS A 578 8.21 13.86 -32.72
N LYS A 579 9.42 13.80 -33.32
CA LYS A 579 10.32 12.68 -33.14
C LYS A 579 10.61 12.49 -31.68
N ILE A 580 10.16 11.37 -31.11
CA ILE A 580 10.61 10.94 -29.78
C ILE A 580 12.05 10.51 -29.93
N LEU A 581 12.97 11.41 -29.58
CA LEU A 581 14.41 11.15 -29.62
C LEU A 581 14.73 10.06 -28.59
N SER A 582 15.50 9.06 -28.99
CA SER A 582 16.08 8.09 -28.08
C SER A 582 17.01 8.79 -27.08
N LYS A 583 17.27 8.18 -25.92
CA LYS A 583 18.21 8.73 -24.93
C LYS A 583 19.57 9.06 -25.54
N ARG A 584 20.00 8.27 -26.53
CA ARG A 584 21.26 8.46 -27.24
C ARG A 584 21.22 9.68 -28.16
N GLU A 585 20.14 9.87 -28.91
CA GLU A 585 19.95 11.05 -29.75
C GLU A 585 19.81 12.34 -28.93
N VAL A 586 19.18 12.28 -27.75
CA VAL A 586 19.13 13.43 -26.83
C VAL A 586 20.53 13.76 -26.30
N PHE A 587 21.32 12.75 -25.95
CA PHE A 587 22.71 12.93 -25.52
C PHE A 587 23.57 13.53 -26.60
N ASP A 588 23.48 13.03 -27.83
CA ASP A 588 24.21 13.52 -29.00
C ASP A 588 23.81 14.96 -29.35
N ASN A 589 22.52 15.31 -29.31
CA ASN A 589 22.03 16.67 -29.53
C ASN A 589 22.52 17.64 -28.45
N ILE A 590 22.60 17.22 -27.17
CA ILE A 590 23.17 18.03 -26.10
C ILE A 590 24.69 18.23 -26.32
N MET A 591 25.39 17.19 -26.77
CA MET A 591 26.82 17.29 -27.10
C MET A 591 27.10 18.29 -28.25
N ASP A 592 26.26 18.30 -29.26
CA ASP A 592 26.41 19.19 -30.40
C ASP A 592 25.99 20.63 -30.11
N SER A 593 24.97 20.81 -29.25
CA SER A 593 24.48 22.14 -28.86
C SER A 593 25.31 22.81 -27.75
N ASN A 594 26.08 22.06 -26.96
CA ASN A 594 26.83 22.61 -25.82
C ASN A 594 28.32 22.21 -25.84
N PRO A 595 29.23 23.10 -26.28
CA PRO A 595 30.67 22.82 -26.34
C PRO A 595 31.30 22.50 -24.98
N ALA A 596 30.77 23.07 -23.89
CA ALA A 596 31.24 22.79 -22.52
C ALA A 596 30.91 21.36 -22.08
N PHE A 597 29.71 20.88 -22.46
CA PHE A 597 29.29 19.52 -22.19
C PHE A 597 30.12 18.51 -22.99
N LYS A 598 30.42 18.80 -24.27
CA LYS A 598 31.31 18.00 -25.12
C LYS A 598 32.70 17.84 -24.49
N LYS A 599 33.25 18.93 -23.92
CA LYS A 599 34.55 18.93 -23.26
C LYS A 599 34.50 18.13 -21.96
N MET A 600 33.41 18.23 -21.19
CA MET A 600 33.20 17.45 -19.97
C MET A 600 33.12 15.94 -20.25
N VAL A 601 32.36 15.54 -21.27
CA VAL A 601 32.25 14.13 -21.70
C VAL A 601 33.62 13.57 -22.12
N SER A 602 34.45 14.36 -22.85
CA SER A 602 35.79 13.91 -23.24
C SER A 602 36.79 13.82 -22.10
N VAL A 603 36.72 14.74 -21.10
CA VAL A 603 37.64 14.77 -19.95
C VAL A 603 37.32 13.65 -18.95
N PHE A 604 36.02 13.38 -18.71
CA PHE A 604 35.58 12.37 -17.72
C PHE A 604 35.22 11.02 -18.35
N ASN A 605 35.39 10.85 -19.64
CA ASN A 605 35.07 9.64 -20.42
C ASN A 605 33.66 9.10 -20.11
N LEU A 606 32.67 10.00 -20.11
CA LEU A 606 31.29 9.65 -19.79
C LEU A 606 30.63 8.92 -20.96
N ALA A 607 30.05 7.77 -20.69
CA ALA A 607 29.24 7.00 -21.64
C ALA A 607 27.81 6.87 -21.13
N LEU A 608 26.85 6.86 -22.05
CA LEU A 608 25.45 6.58 -21.72
C LEU A 608 25.29 5.08 -21.47
N THR A 609 24.90 4.71 -20.25
CA THR A 609 24.59 3.31 -19.87
C THR A 609 23.12 2.99 -20.06
#